data_8977bdccc7dc18d035204e9e31d2f4ee
#
_entry.id   8977bdccc7dc18d035204e9e31d2f4ee
#
_cell.length_a   1.000
_cell.length_b   1.000
_cell.length_c   1.000
_cell.angle_alpha   90.00
_cell.angle_beta   90.00
_cell.angle_gamma   90.00
#
_symmetry.space_group_name_H-M   'P 1'
#
loop_
_entity.id
_entity.type
_entity.pdbx_description
1 polymer ?
#
loop_
_entity_poly.entity_id
_entity_poly.type
_entity_poly.pdbx_seq_one_letter_code
_entity_poly.pdbx_strand_id
1 'polypeptide(L)'
;MKSKSFVVVGAIVTLLAGILNGQTPVEIRAASSSAVSGWQQMSSPGGDPLWVAPTVQLTTADIARAEARTLTNGGPAVAIVLTDDGAKKMAELSKAQTNRPIALLLDGKVIWAPVVRGSIGREAVLTGGPGGLTTAQIDRLLASFKR
;
A
#
# COMPACT_ATOMS: atom_id res chain seq x y z
N MET A 1 19.25 31.31 -0.19
CA MET A 1 18.89 30.85 -0.07
C MET A 1 18.34 30.41 -0.28
N LYS A 2 18.41 30.52 -0.40
CA LYS A 2 17.80 29.93 -0.46
C LYS A 2 17.19 29.28 -0.72
N SER A 3 17.14 29.36 -0.78
CA SER A 3 16.33 28.59 -0.99
C SER A 3 16.09 27.83 -1.16
N LYS A 4 16.10 28.10 -1.24
CA LYS A 4 15.65 27.30 -1.30
C LYS A 4 14.86 26.79 -1.24
N SER A 5 14.58 27.14 -1.16
CA SER A 5 13.66 26.55 -1.10
C SER A 5 13.21 26.06 -1.61
N PHE A 6 13.25 26.35 -1.82
CA PHE A 6 12.51 25.76 -2.41
C PHE A 6 12.20 24.95 -2.64
N VAL A 7 12.44 25.05 -2.60
CA VAL A 7 12.02 24.26 -2.86
C VAL A 7 11.38 23.63 -2.84
N VAL A 8 11.22 23.77 -2.59
CA VAL A 8 10.47 23.22 -2.48
C VAL A 8 9.68 22.95 -2.87
N VAL A 9 9.70 23.33 -2.79
CA VAL A 9 8.78 23.25 -3.22
C VAL A 9 8.49 22.56 -4.02
N GLY A 10 8.92 22.83 -4.26
CA GLY A 10 8.53 22.28 -5.39
C GLY A 10 7.95 21.08 -5.19
N ALA A 11 8.34 20.55 -4.43
CA ALA A 11 7.88 19.35 -4.28
C ALA A 11 6.48 19.35 -4.23
N ILE A 12 6.01 20.23 -3.71
CA ILE A 12 4.75 20.28 -3.55
C ILE A 12 4.02 20.13 -4.64
N VAL A 13 4.33 20.87 -5.39
CA VAL A 13 3.68 20.88 -6.49
C VAL A 13 3.58 19.63 -7.10
N THR A 14 4.58 19.07 -7.20
CA THR A 14 4.59 17.90 -7.84
C THR A 14 3.59 17.02 -7.39
N LEU A 15 3.35 17.10 -6.21
CA LEU A 15 2.44 16.26 -5.71
C LEU A 15 1.15 16.47 -6.22
N LEU A 16 0.81 17.61 -6.38
CA LEU A 16 -0.42 17.92 -6.84
C LEU A 16 -0.67 17.32 -8.13
N ALA A 17 0.23 17.41 -8.96
CA ALA A 17 0.05 16.90 -10.25
C ALA A 17 -0.30 15.45 -10.17
N GLY A 18 0.40 14.75 -9.39
CA GLY A 18 0.12 13.36 -9.28
C GLY A 18 -1.26 13.11 -8.78
N ILE A 19 -1.69 13.91 -7.87
CA ILE A 19 -2.96 13.74 -7.32
C ILE A 19 -4.02 13.98 -8.31
N LEU A 20 -3.89 15.00 -9.08
CA LEU A 20 -4.88 15.32 -10.04
C LEU A 20 -4.95 14.34 -11.15
N ASN A 21 -3.89 13.85 -11.60
CA ASN A 21 -3.86 13.08 -12.79
C ASN A 21 -3.45 11.65 -12.76
N GLY A 22 -2.80 11.25 -11.83
CA GLY A 22 -2.27 9.93 -11.88
C GLY A 22 -2.21 9.25 -10.56
N GLN A 23 -2.57 9.97 -9.56
CA GLN A 23 -2.47 9.39 -8.26
C GLN A 23 -3.41 8.23 -8.15
N THR A 24 -2.93 7.12 -7.72
CA THR A 24 -3.77 5.96 -7.50
C THR A 24 -4.14 5.88 -6.04
N PRO A 25 -5.37 5.50 -5.73
CA PRO A 25 -5.80 5.36 -4.34
C PRO A 25 -5.03 4.28 -3.59
N VAL A 26 -4.68 3.20 -4.26
CA VAL A 26 -4.01 2.08 -3.63
C VAL A 26 -2.56 2.02 -4.06
N GLU A 27 -1.66 1.89 -3.09
CA GLU A 27 -0.24 1.70 -3.35
C GLU A 27 0.30 0.62 -2.44
N ILE A 28 1.22 -0.16 -2.93
CA ILE A 28 1.93 -1.14 -2.12
C ILE A 28 3.41 -0.80 -2.20
N ARG A 29 4.04 -0.65 -1.04
CA ARG A 29 5.44 -0.25 -0.93
C ARG A 29 6.18 -1.15 0.06
N ALA A 30 7.47 -1.24 -0.07
CA ALA A 30 8.31 -1.90 0.92
C ALA A 30 8.26 -1.09 2.22
N ALA A 31 8.34 -1.76 3.34
CA ALA A 31 8.31 -1.09 4.64
C ALA A 31 9.27 -1.76 5.61
N SER A 32 9.52 -1.09 6.73
CA SER A 32 10.42 -1.58 7.77
C SER A 32 9.90 -1.14 9.12
N SER A 33 10.07 -1.99 10.12
CA SER A 33 9.74 -1.63 11.49
C SER A 33 10.87 -0.84 12.15
N SER A 34 12.00 -0.73 11.47
CA SER A 34 13.16 0.04 11.96
C SER A 34 13.47 1.15 10.98
N ALA A 35 14.09 2.21 11.46
CA ALA A 35 14.40 3.36 10.62
C ALA A 35 15.30 2.99 9.44
N VAL A 36 14.97 3.50 8.26
CA VAL A 36 15.75 3.31 7.06
C VAL A 36 15.99 4.69 6.46
N SER A 37 17.22 4.98 6.13
CA SER A 37 17.58 6.28 5.59
C SER A 37 16.81 6.54 4.29
N GLY A 38 16.21 7.71 4.20
CA GLY A 38 15.45 8.09 3.01
C GLY A 38 14.00 7.62 2.98
N TRP A 39 13.60 6.78 3.93
CA TRP A 39 12.23 6.30 3.97
C TRP A 39 11.40 7.17 4.92
N GLN A 40 10.13 7.28 4.62
CA GLN A 40 9.22 8.13 5.38
C GLN A 40 8.64 7.36 6.57
N GLN A 41 8.68 7.96 7.75
CA GLN A 41 8.05 7.37 8.91
C GLN A 41 6.55 7.63 8.84
N MET A 42 5.77 6.58 9.02
CA MET A 42 4.30 6.65 9.03
C MET A 42 3.81 5.81 10.21
N SER A 43 2.53 5.88 10.48
CA SER A 43 1.95 5.06 11.54
C SER A 43 1.30 3.83 10.92
N SER A 44 1.55 2.67 11.50
CA SER A 44 0.87 1.46 11.09
C SER A 44 -0.55 1.47 11.69
N PRO A 45 -1.43 0.61 11.25
CA PRO A 45 -2.79 0.54 11.81
C PRO A 45 -2.82 0.31 13.32
N GLY A 46 -1.81 -0.35 13.86
CA GLY A 46 -1.74 -0.56 15.30
C GLY A 46 -1.12 0.59 16.06
N GLY A 47 -0.71 1.66 15.37
CA GLY A 47 -0.12 2.82 16.00
C GLY A 47 1.39 2.80 16.08
N ASP A 48 2.04 1.69 15.78
CA ASP A 48 3.48 1.60 15.84
C ASP A 48 4.12 2.34 14.65
N PRO A 49 5.31 2.88 14.82
CA PRO A 49 5.97 3.55 13.71
C PRO A 49 6.36 2.55 12.63
N LEU A 50 6.29 3.00 11.40
CA LEU A 50 6.62 2.17 10.25
C LEU A 50 7.35 3.06 9.24
N TRP A 51 8.47 2.60 8.71
CA TRP A 51 9.18 3.37 7.69
C TRP A 51 8.80 2.79 6.33
N VAL A 52 8.33 3.65 5.44
CA VAL A 52 7.78 3.25 4.14
C VAL A 52 8.68 3.79 3.04
N ALA A 53 9.06 2.92 2.13
CA ALA A 53 9.94 3.28 1.03
C ALA A 53 9.27 4.31 0.12
N PRO A 54 10.03 5.22 -0.47
CA PRO A 54 9.46 6.21 -1.38
C PRO A 54 8.99 5.61 -2.71
N THR A 55 9.52 4.45 -3.07
CA THR A 55 9.15 3.82 -4.34
C THR A 55 7.84 3.05 -4.22
N VAL A 56 6.92 3.33 -5.12
CA VAL A 56 5.66 2.61 -5.18
C VAL A 56 5.90 1.37 -6.03
N GLN A 57 5.70 0.19 -5.45
CA GLN A 57 5.95 -1.07 -6.15
C GLN A 57 4.73 -1.51 -6.97
N LEU A 58 3.55 -1.39 -6.39
CA LEU A 58 2.31 -1.70 -7.08
C LEU A 58 1.32 -0.57 -6.88
N THR A 59 0.46 -0.38 -7.87
CA THR A 59 -0.60 0.64 -7.80
C THR A 59 -1.94 -0.02 -8.09
N THR A 60 -3.00 0.76 -8.07
CA THR A 60 -4.34 0.31 -8.43
C THR A 60 -4.34 -0.37 -9.80
N ALA A 61 -3.51 0.11 -10.73
CA ALA A 61 -3.46 -0.45 -12.09
C ALA A 61 -2.97 -1.90 -12.13
N ASP A 62 -2.29 -2.36 -11.10
CA ASP A 62 -1.76 -3.71 -11.03
C ASP A 62 -2.79 -4.71 -10.49
N ILE A 63 -3.97 -4.23 -10.12
CA ILE A 63 -5.03 -5.07 -9.57
C ILE A 63 -6.11 -5.26 -10.62
N ALA A 64 -6.31 -6.50 -11.04
CA ALA A 64 -7.30 -6.83 -12.07
C ALA A 64 -8.71 -6.91 -11.51
N ARG A 65 -8.87 -7.44 -10.30
CA ARG A 65 -10.19 -7.60 -9.68
C ARG A 65 -10.07 -7.52 -8.18
N ALA A 66 -11.14 -7.11 -7.55
CA ALA A 66 -11.23 -7.11 -6.09
C ALA A 66 -12.67 -7.38 -5.68
N GLU A 67 -12.85 -8.12 -4.61
CA GLU A 67 -14.19 -8.37 -4.08
C GLU A 67 -14.16 -8.52 -2.57
N ALA A 68 -15.25 -8.12 -1.94
CA ALA A 68 -15.37 -8.25 -0.49
C ALA A 68 -15.57 -9.72 -0.12
N ARG A 69 -14.99 -10.12 0.97
CA ARG A 69 -15.09 -11.47 1.50
C ARG A 69 -15.33 -11.45 3.00
N THR A 70 -15.90 -12.51 3.50
CA THR A 70 -16.00 -12.73 4.94
C THR A 70 -15.14 -13.94 5.26
N LEU A 71 -14.22 -13.76 6.20
CA LEU A 71 -13.32 -14.85 6.60
C LEU A 71 -14.06 -15.87 7.46
N THR A 72 -13.46 -17.03 7.65
CA THR A 72 -14.07 -18.07 8.47
C THR A 72 -14.31 -17.59 9.88
N ASN A 73 -13.49 -16.70 10.40
CA ASN A 73 -13.68 -16.16 11.74
C ASN A 73 -14.70 -15.01 11.78
N GLY A 74 -15.36 -14.74 10.64
CA GLY A 74 -16.36 -13.68 10.56
C GLY A 74 -15.83 -12.30 10.23
N GLY A 75 -14.52 -12.14 10.13
CA GLY A 75 -13.93 -10.84 9.84
C GLY A 75 -14.05 -10.47 8.38
N PRO A 76 -14.12 -9.17 8.07
CA PRO A 76 -14.19 -8.71 6.70
C PRO A 76 -12.82 -8.74 6.04
N ALA A 77 -12.81 -8.92 4.73
CA ALA A 77 -11.58 -8.94 3.95
C ALA A 77 -11.87 -8.53 2.51
N VAL A 78 -10.83 -8.23 1.77
CA VAL A 78 -10.94 -7.95 0.34
C VAL A 78 -10.00 -8.90 -0.39
N ALA A 79 -10.56 -9.73 -1.27
CA ALA A 79 -9.75 -10.61 -2.09
C ALA A 79 -9.38 -9.86 -3.36
N ILE A 80 -8.12 -9.89 -3.74
CA ILE A 80 -7.66 -9.24 -4.96
C ILE A 80 -6.99 -10.25 -5.88
N VAL A 81 -7.09 -9.98 -7.17
CA VAL A 81 -6.38 -10.73 -8.19
C VAL A 81 -5.53 -9.72 -8.95
N LEU A 82 -4.24 -9.96 -9.02
CA LEU A 82 -3.32 -9.05 -9.69
C LEU A 82 -3.28 -9.32 -11.19
N THR A 83 -2.89 -8.32 -11.95
CA THR A 83 -2.59 -8.49 -13.37
C THR A 83 -1.31 -9.31 -13.49
N ASP A 84 -0.96 -9.74 -14.70
CA ASP A 84 0.29 -10.48 -14.91
C ASP A 84 1.49 -9.64 -14.47
N ASP A 85 1.51 -8.35 -14.80
CA ASP A 85 2.60 -7.47 -14.39
C ASP A 85 2.58 -7.28 -12.86
N GLY A 86 1.40 -7.12 -12.29
CA GLY A 86 1.25 -6.97 -10.84
C GLY A 86 1.75 -8.21 -10.10
N ALA A 87 1.47 -9.38 -10.63
CA ALA A 87 1.93 -10.63 -10.02
C ALA A 87 3.45 -10.72 -10.03
N LYS A 88 4.09 -10.27 -11.11
CA LYS A 88 5.55 -10.27 -11.17
C LYS A 88 6.14 -9.30 -10.17
N LYS A 89 5.57 -8.10 -10.10
CA LYS A 89 6.04 -7.08 -9.17
C LYS A 89 5.86 -7.56 -7.72
N MET A 90 4.74 -8.19 -7.44
CA MET A 90 4.48 -8.68 -6.08
C MET A 90 5.43 -9.81 -5.71
N ALA A 91 5.75 -10.69 -6.65
CA ALA A 91 6.69 -11.77 -6.40
C ALA A 91 8.07 -11.20 -6.08
N GLU A 92 8.52 -10.19 -6.83
CA GLU A 92 9.80 -9.55 -6.59
C GLU A 92 9.81 -8.82 -5.25
N LEU A 93 8.75 -8.10 -4.94
CA LEU A 93 8.64 -7.37 -3.69
C LEU A 93 8.65 -8.33 -2.51
N SER A 94 7.86 -9.41 -2.58
CA SER A 94 7.78 -10.35 -1.48
C SER A 94 9.12 -11.05 -1.26
N LYS A 95 9.87 -11.30 -2.33
CA LYS A 95 11.17 -11.92 -2.21
C LYS A 95 12.14 -10.96 -1.51
N ALA A 96 12.13 -9.70 -1.89
CA ALA A 96 13.00 -8.69 -1.30
C ALA A 96 12.64 -8.38 0.15
N GLN A 97 11.38 -8.54 0.51
CA GLN A 97 10.86 -8.20 1.84
C GLN A 97 10.59 -9.41 2.72
N THR A 98 11.19 -10.56 2.44
CA THR A 98 10.99 -11.75 3.26
C THR A 98 11.35 -11.45 4.71
N ASN A 99 10.44 -11.76 5.61
CA ASN A 99 10.52 -11.49 7.04
C ASN A 99 10.46 -10.00 7.38
N ARG A 100 10.05 -9.18 6.43
CA ARG A 100 9.87 -7.74 6.63
C ARG A 100 8.46 -7.36 6.20
N PRO A 101 7.97 -6.21 6.65
CA PRO A 101 6.62 -5.82 6.26
C PRO A 101 6.57 -5.19 4.87
N ILE A 102 5.39 -5.26 4.28
CA ILE A 102 5.07 -4.42 3.13
C ILE A 102 3.91 -3.55 3.59
N ALA A 103 3.80 -2.36 3.03
CA ALA A 103 2.73 -1.45 3.42
C ALA A 103 1.71 -1.32 2.30
N LEU A 104 0.44 -1.50 2.65
CA LEU A 104 -0.66 -1.22 1.76
C LEU A 104 -1.20 0.14 2.16
N LEU A 105 -1.13 1.10 1.25
CA LEU A 105 -1.62 2.44 1.50
C LEU A 105 -2.93 2.67 0.75
N LEU A 106 -3.85 3.33 1.40
CA LEU A 106 -5.11 3.73 0.80
C LEU A 106 -5.22 5.23 1.02
N ASP A 107 -5.26 5.98 -0.07
CA ASP A 107 -5.31 7.44 -0.03
C ASP A 107 -4.21 8.05 0.84
N GLY A 108 -3.03 7.46 0.77
CA GLY A 108 -1.85 7.97 1.48
C GLY A 108 -1.68 7.49 2.92
N LYS A 109 -2.59 6.66 3.40
CA LYS A 109 -2.49 6.14 4.76
C LYS A 109 -2.24 4.64 4.75
N VAL A 110 -1.39 4.17 5.64
CA VAL A 110 -1.14 2.74 5.77
C VAL A 110 -2.35 2.11 6.44
N ILE A 111 -3.00 1.19 5.73
CA ILE A 111 -4.15 0.47 6.31
C ILE A 111 -3.80 -0.98 6.62
N TRP A 112 -2.66 -1.46 6.18
CA TRP A 112 -2.23 -2.81 6.45
C TRP A 112 -0.73 -2.93 6.21
N ALA A 113 -0.05 -3.62 7.07
CA ALA A 113 1.39 -3.78 6.96
C ALA A 113 1.81 -5.19 7.39
N PRO A 114 1.45 -6.19 6.59
CA PRO A 114 1.76 -7.58 6.94
C PRO A 114 3.23 -7.87 6.77
N VAL A 115 3.76 -8.76 7.62
CA VAL A 115 5.13 -9.24 7.47
C VAL A 115 5.10 -10.36 6.43
N VAL A 116 5.95 -10.27 5.44
CA VAL A 116 6.01 -11.24 4.37
C VAL A 116 6.68 -12.51 4.87
N ARG A 117 6.01 -13.64 4.75
CA ARG A 117 6.57 -14.94 5.20
C ARG A 117 6.92 -15.84 4.04
N GLY A 118 6.54 -15.49 2.85
CA GLY A 118 6.84 -16.30 1.67
C GLY A 118 6.41 -15.56 0.44
N SER A 119 6.55 -16.20 -0.71
CA SER A 119 6.19 -15.56 -1.96
C SER A 119 4.70 -15.29 -2.01
N ILE A 120 4.35 -14.09 -2.45
CA ILE A 120 2.95 -13.71 -2.65
C ILE A 120 2.71 -13.76 -4.15
N GLY A 121 1.72 -14.50 -4.53
CA GLY A 121 1.40 -14.70 -5.94
C GLY A 121 0.32 -13.76 -6.46
N ARG A 122 -0.36 -14.20 -7.50
CA ARG A 122 -1.38 -13.41 -8.18
C ARG A 122 -2.59 -13.09 -7.31
N GLU A 123 -2.93 -13.99 -6.41
CA GLU A 123 -4.11 -13.80 -5.55
C GLU A 123 -3.70 -13.50 -4.13
N ALA A 124 -4.37 -12.57 -3.51
CA ALA A 124 -4.10 -12.23 -2.12
C ALA A 124 -5.39 -11.81 -1.43
N VAL A 125 -5.41 -11.95 -0.11
CA VAL A 125 -6.56 -11.53 0.68
C VAL A 125 -6.09 -10.46 1.66
N LEU A 126 -6.69 -9.30 1.58
CA LEU A 126 -6.33 -8.15 2.41
C LEU A 126 -7.21 -8.16 3.65
N THR A 127 -6.61 -8.34 4.81
CA THR A 127 -7.37 -8.42 6.05
C THR A 127 -7.23 -7.19 6.94
N GLY A 128 -6.30 -6.31 6.61
CA GLY A 128 -6.08 -5.11 7.42
C GLY A 128 -5.22 -5.38 8.63
N GLY A 129 -5.06 -4.37 9.45
CA GLY A 129 -4.26 -4.47 10.67
C GLY A 129 -5.10 -4.98 11.84
N PRO A 130 -4.66 -4.69 13.07
CA PRO A 130 -5.41 -5.08 14.25
C PRO A 130 -6.83 -4.54 14.16
N GLY A 131 -7.79 -5.37 14.43
CA GLY A 131 -9.20 -4.99 14.31
C GLY A 131 -9.76 -5.15 12.90
N GLY A 132 -8.92 -5.49 11.93
CA GLY A 132 -9.36 -5.74 10.56
C GLY A 132 -9.61 -4.47 9.76
N LEU A 133 -10.15 -4.62 8.55
CA LEU A 133 -10.52 -3.50 7.71
C LEU A 133 -11.87 -2.95 8.17
N THR A 134 -12.02 -1.64 8.13
CA THR A 134 -13.32 -1.03 8.43
C THR A 134 -14.20 -1.11 7.18
N THR A 135 -15.50 -0.97 7.37
CA THR A 135 -16.43 -0.94 6.25
C THR A 135 -16.07 0.20 5.30
N ALA A 136 -15.73 1.35 5.83
CA ALA A 136 -15.34 2.50 5.01
C ALA A 136 -14.10 2.19 4.17
N GLN A 137 -13.12 1.50 4.73
CA GLN A 137 -11.91 1.12 4.01
C GLN A 137 -12.25 0.13 2.89
N ILE A 138 -13.10 -0.84 3.17
CA ILE A 138 -13.52 -1.82 2.18
C ILE A 138 -14.24 -1.13 1.02
N ASP A 139 -15.19 -0.27 1.35
CA ASP A 139 -15.95 0.45 0.33
C ASP A 139 -15.02 1.30 -0.54
N ARG A 140 -14.06 1.96 0.08
CA ARG A 140 -13.12 2.80 -0.65
C ARG A 140 -12.19 1.95 -1.53
N LEU A 141 -11.73 0.81 -1.02
CA LEU A 141 -10.90 -0.08 -1.80
C LEU A 141 -11.66 -0.58 -3.03
N LEU A 142 -12.87 -1.05 -2.83
CA LEU A 142 -13.67 -1.55 -3.95
C LEU A 142 -13.98 -0.46 -4.96
N ALA A 143 -14.27 0.74 -4.49
CA ALA A 143 -14.55 1.86 -5.40
C ALA A 143 -13.32 2.22 -6.23
N SER A 144 -12.11 2.06 -5.68
CA SER A 144 -10.89 2.41 -6.37
C SER A 144 -10.61 1.50 -7.57
N PHE A 145 -11.20 0.31 -7.58
CA PHE A 145 -10.97 -0.64 -8.67
C PHE A 145 -12.04 -0.62 -9.76
N LYS A 146 -13.05 0.19 -9.58
CA LYS A 146 -14.08 0.30 -10.61
C LYS A 146 -13.57 1.19 -11.72
N ARG A 147 -13.84 0.81 -12.94
CA ARG A 147 -13.35 1.55 -14.11
C ARG A 147 -14.46 1.88 -15.07
#